data_71aabd957bfddf2990a16c0181ce1675
#
_entry.id   71aabd957bfddf2990a16c0181ce1675
#
_cell.length_a   1.000
_cell.length_b   1.000
_cell.length_c   1.000
_cell.angle_alpha   90.00
_cell.angle_beta   90.00
_cell.angle_gamma   90.00
#
_symmetry.space_group_name_H-M   'P 1'
#
loop_
_entity.id
_entity.type
_entity.pdbx_description
1 polymer ?
#
loop_
_entity_poly.entity_id
_entity_poly.type
_entity_poly.pdbx_seq_one_letter_code
_entity_poly.pdbx_strand_id
1 'polypeptide(L)'
;QLTFKSTTIGSVVLTVAAKVKNAVVCWGESSAGAYAQVGGSAVFTVIDPPPIVVSVNATVAITDGPVALTFTCTDLFNEASLPTVKLVPPATPCGNGTDGAIPGSVGKLMYLNPTSGAIVLTINAAVNDASICFHTSLVPNASITGVYKRVGTVKFTVTDPPPVAISLDVTTATTGIPVKLNVACDYLVNDTSLPHIKLVA
;
A
#
# COMPACT_ATOMS: atom_id res chain seq x y z
N GLN A 1 -16.68 19.10 -32.28
CA GLN A 1 -17.26 18.77 -33.59
C GLN A 1 -17.04 17.29 -33.90
N LEU A 2 -18.06 16.62 -34.49
CA LEU A 2 -17.93 15.23 -34.93
C LEU A 2 -16.99 15.11 -36.15
N THR A 3 -16.17 14.07 -36.16
CA THR A 3 -15.41 13.66 -37.35
C THR A 3 -16.25 12.64 -38.12
N PHE A 4 -16.51 12.91 -39.38
CA PHE A 4 -17.28 12.04 -40.27
C PHE A 4 -16.50 10.70 -40.51
N LYS A 5 -17.19 9.58 -40.37
CA LYS A 5 -16.66 8.26 -40.71
C LYS A 5 -17.47 7.55 -41.78
N SER A 6 -18.80 7.68 -41.69
CA SER A 6 -19.75 7.15 -42.68
C SER A 6 -21.08 7.90 -42.56
N THR A 7 -22.03 7.61 -43.41
CA THR A 7 -23.40 8.20 -43.35
C THR A 7 -24.13 7.89 -42.03
N THR A 8 -23.66 6.92 -41.26
CA THR A 8 -24.31 6.47 -40.01
C THR A 8 -23.41 6.59 -38.78
N ILE A 9 -22.11 6.91 -38.96
CA ILE A 9 -21.11 6.92 -37.86
C ILE A 9 -20.29 8.21 -37.92
N GLY A 10 -20.28 8.92 -36.79
CA GLY A 10 -19.34 9.99 -36.50
C GLY A 10 -18.59 9.72 -35.21
N SER A 11 -17.43 10.36 -35.00
CA SER A 11 -16.64 10.28 -33.77
C SER A 11 -16.26 11.66 -33.27
N VAL A 12 -16.12 11.79 -31.96
CA VAL A 12 -15.61 12.98 -31.30
C VAL A 12 -14.67 12.59 -30.18
N VAL A 13 -13.60 13.35 -29.99
CA VAL A 13 -12.72 13.27 -28.84
C VAL A 13 -13.07 14.41 -27.90
N LEU A 14 -13.40 14.07 -26.66
CA LEU A 14 -13.72 15.03 -25.61
C LEU A 14 -12.71 14.89 -24.47
N THR A 15 -12.24 16.03 -23.96
CA THR A 15 -11.51 16.09 -22.69
C THR A 15 -12.44 16.70 -21.65
N VAL A 16 -12.78 15.92 -20.63
CA VAL A 16 -13.68 16.36 -19.56
C VAL A 16 -12.84 16.64 -18.32
N ALA A 17 -12.87 17.88 -17.84
CA ALA A 17 -12.00 18.35 -16.77
C ALA A 17 -12.53 18.05 -15.35
N ALA A 18 -13.77 17.57 -15.22
CA ALA A 18 -14.40 17.28 -13.93
C ALA A 18 -15.18 15.97 -13.97
N LYS A 19 -15.22 15.26 -12.83
CA LYS A 19 -16.07 14.08 -12.70
C LYS A 19 -17.54 14.45 -12.78
N VAL A 20 -18.32 13.58 -13.39
CA VAL A 20 -19.77 13.74 -13.49
C VAL A 20 -20.43 12.37 -13.54
N LYS A 21 -21.52 12.19 -12.78
CA LYS A 21 -22.36 10.98 -12.84
C LYS A 21 -23.61 11.28 -13.65
N ASN A 22 -24.02 10.32 -14.47
CA ASN A 22 -25.25 10.37 -15.24
C ASN A 22 -25.39 11.63 -16.11
N ALA A 23 -24.29 12.11 -16.67
CA ALA A 23 -24.32 13.19 -17.63
C ALA A 23 -25.10 12.76 -18.88
N VAL A 24 -25.92 13.65 -19.38
CA VAL A 24 -26.65 13.43 -20.61
C VAL A 24 -25.79 13.90 -21.76
N VAL A 25 -25.67 13.10 -22.79
CA VAL A 25 -25.01 13.50 -24.04
C VAL A 25 -26.02 14.17 -24.90
N CYS A 26 -25.75 15.40 -25.33
CA CYS A 26 -26.62 16.16 -26.25
C CYS A 26 -25.88 16.41 -27.56
N TRP A 27 -26.60 16.50 -28.65
CA TRP A 27 -26.08 16.89 -29.93
C TRP A 27 -26.87 18.07 -30.51
N GLY A 28 -26.22 18.85 -31.34
CA GLY A 28 -26.84 19.99 -32.05
C GLY A 28 -26.11 20.23 -33.36
N GLU A 29 -26.81 20.86 -34.31
CA GLU A 29 -26.27 21.16 -35.65
C GLU A 29 -25.19 22.25 -35.63
N SER A 30 -25.23 23.12 -34.62
CA SER A 30 -24.24 24.18 -34.42
C SER A 30 -24.01 24.45 -32.94
N SER A 31 -22.90 25.10 -32.61
CA SER A 31 -22.55 25.46 -31.21
C SER A 31 -23.50 26.49 -30.58
N ALA A 32 -24.25 27.23 -31.37
CA ALA A 32 -25.20 28.25 -30.91
C ALA A 32 -26.67 27.81 -31.06
N GLY A 33 -26.92 26.61 -31.58
CA GLY A 33 -28.25 26.06 -31.81
C GLY A 33 -28.86 25.35 -30.62
N ALA A 34 -30.08 24.87 -30.78
CA ALA A 34 -30.71 23.96 -29.82
C ALA A 34 -30.02 22.61 -29.80
N TYR A 35 -29.89 22.05 -28.61
CA TYR A 35 -29.34 20.71 -28.39
C TYR A 35 -30.43 19.73 -28.04
N ALA A 36 -30.39 18.55 -28.65
CA ALA A 36 -31.27 17.43 -28.34
C ALA A 36 -30.49 16.32 -27.65
N GLN A 37 -31.12 15.65 -26.70
CA GLN A 37 -30.50 14.51 -26.00
C GLN A 37 -30.31 13.33 -26.97
N VAL A 38 -29.12 12.71 -26.89
CA VAL A 38 -28.79 11.50 -27.64
C VAL A 38 -29.36 10.28 -26.91
N GLY A 39 -30.21 9.49 -27.61
CA GLY A 39 -30.58 8.15 -27.18
C GLY A 39 -31.33 8.05 -25.86
N GLY A 40 -32.30 8.90 -25.61
CA GLY A 40 -33.31 8.77 -24.54
C GLY A 40 -32.76 8.58 -23.10
N SER A 41 -32.27 7.43 -22.78
CA SER A 41 -31.75 7.09 -21.44
C SER A 41 -30.23 6.89 -21.38
N ALA A 42 -29.50 7.15 -22.47
CA ALA A 42 -28.04 7.00 -22.48
C ALA A 42 -27.39 8.01 -21.53
N VAL A 43 -26.72 7.53 -20.52
CA VAL A 43 -25.95 8.34 -19.55
C VAL A 43 -24.46 8.08 -19.69
N PHE A 44 -23.68 9.14 -19.54
CA PHE A 44 -22.24 9.13 -19.60
C PHE A 44 -21.68 9.46 -18.21
N THR A 45 -20.74 8.64 -17.72
CA THR A 45 -20.12 8.87 -16.42
C THR A 45 -18.64 9.12 -16.61
N VAL A 46 -18.14 10.22 -16.06
CA VAL A 46 -16.73 10.56 -15.97
C VAL A 46 -16.29 10.32 -14.54
N ILE A 47 -15.28 9.50 -14.37
CA ILE A 47 -14.67 9.20 -13.06
C ILE A 47 -13.29 9.83 -12.97
N ASP A 48 -12.85 10.13 -11.76
CA ASP A 48 -11.48 10.55 -11.53
C ASP A 48 -10.49 9.42 -11.90
N PRO A 49 -9.26 9.75 -12.32
CA PRO A 49 -8.24 8.74 -12.56
C PRO A 49 -7.95 7.96 -11.27
N PRO A 50 -7.55 6.67 -11.36
CA PRO A 50 -7.20 5.91 -10.18
C PRO A 50 -5.98 6.52 -9.49
N PRO A 51 -5.99 6.65 -8.14
CA PRO A 51 -4.83 7.14 -7.42
C PRO A 51 -3.64 6.21 -7.61
N ILE A 52 -2.44 6.80 -7.70
CA ILE A 52 -1.17 6.09 -7.83
C ILE A 52 -0.36 6.35 -6.57
N VAL A 53 0.13 5.29 -5.93
CA VAL A 53 1.07 5.39 -4.82
C VAL A 53 2.48 5.55 -5.39
N VAL A 54 3.16 6.62 -5.02
CA VAL A 54 4.46 7.02 -5.57
C VAL A 54 5.61 6.67 -4.64
N SER A 55 5.47 6.95 -3.34
CA SER A 55 6.53 6.74 -2.34
C SER A 55 5.95 6.52 -0.94
N VAL A 56 6.81 6.15 -0.02
CA VAL A 56 6.51 5.97 1.41
C VAL A 56 7.55 6.71 2.26
N ASN A 57 7.14 7.19 3.43
CA ASN A 57 7.98 7.96 4.34
C ASN A 57 9.02 7.14 5.12
N ALA A 58 8.78 5.85 5.30
CA ALA A 58 9.68 4.96 6.03
C ALA A 58 9.87 3.65 5.27
N THR A 59 11.03 3.04 5.44
CA THR A 59 11.45 1.80 4.75
C THR A 59 11.91 0.71 5.71
N VAL A 60 11.76 0.95 7.02
CA VAL A 60 12.15 0.01 8.09
C VAL A 60 11.04 -0.09 9.12
N ALA A 61 10.80 -1.29 9.62
CA ALA A 61 9.90 -1.58 10.74
C ALA A 61 10.47 -2.71 11.62
N ILE A 62 9.84 -2.92 12.78
CA ILE A 62 10.12 -4.02 13.69
C ILE A 62 8.92 -4.97 13.65
N THR A 63 9.18 -6.29 13.70
CA THR A 63 8.10 -7.30 13.78
C THR A 63 7.23 -7.08 15.02
N ASP A 64 5.95 -7.42 14.88
CA ASP A 64 4.92 -7.38 15.95
C ASP A 64 4.68 -6.00 16.58
N GLY A 65 5.42 -4.98 16.12
CA GLY A 65 5.20 -3.58 16.47
C GLY A 65 4.31 -2.85 15.46
N PRO A 66 3.49 -1.88 15.91
CA PRO A 66 2.74 -1.03 14.98
C PRO A 66 3.70 -0.08 14.26
N VAL A 67 3.65 -0.05 12.94
CA VAL A 67 4.34 0.90 12.09
C VAL A 67 3.36 1.81 11.37
N ALA A 68 3.50 3.12 11.57
CA ALA A 68 2.71 4.12 10.86
C ALA A 68 3.43 4.53 9.57
N LEU A 69 2.80 4.26 8.44
CA LEU A 69 3.33 4.57 7.12
C LEU A 69 2.49 5.66 6.47
N THR A 70 3.15 6.69 5.94
CA THR A 70 2.54 7.71 5.11
C THR A 70 3.02 7.55 3.68
N PHE A 71 2.08 7.45 2.76
CA PHE A 71 2.34 7.29 1.34
C PHE A 71 2.06 8.59 0.60
N THR A 72 2.97 8.97 -0.30
CA THR A 72 2.71 10.00 -1.29
C THR A 72 1.94 9.37 -2.45
N CYS A 73 0.86 10.01 -2.84
CA CYS A 73 -0.04 9.54 -3.89
C CYS A 73 -0.30 10.66 -4.90
N THR A 74 -0.82 10.31 -6.07
CA THR A 74 -1.48 11.23 -6.98
C THR A 74 -2.98 10.97 -6.96
N ASP A 75 -3.77 12.01 -7.11
CA ASP A 75 -5.23 11.91 -7.29
C ASP A 75 -5.94 11.08 -6.21
N LEU A 76 -5.50 11.19 -4.95
CA LEU A 76 -6.13 10.50 -3.84
C LEU A 76 -7.41 11.24 -3.42
N PHE A 77 -8.53 10.53 -3.42
CA PHE A 77 -9.83 11.06 -3.03
C PHE A 77 -10.33 10.37 -1.76
N ASN A 78 -11.03 11.13 -0.90
CA ASN A 78 -11.65 10.59 0.32
C ASN A 78 -12.93 9.80 -0.04
N GLU A 79 -12.76 8.67 -0.69
CA GLU A 79 -13.84 7.79 -1.18
C GLU A 79 -13.58 6.33 -0.79
N ALA A 80 -14.58 5.48 -1.06
CA ALA A 80 -14.46 4.04 -0.81
C ALA A 80 -13.36 3.33 -1.65
N SER A 81 -12.86 4.00 -2.68
CA SER A 81 -11.81 3.52 -3.61
C SER A 81 -10.37 3.80 -3.16
N LEU A 82 -10.14 4.09 -1.88
CA LEU A 82 -8.78 4.29 -1.35
C LEU A 82 -7.89 3.08 -1.63
N PRO A 83 -6.60 3.31 -2.00
CA PRO A 83 -5.66 2.23 -2.29
C PRO A 83 -5.50 1.25 -1.14
N THR A 84 -5.38 -0.02 -1.47
CA THR A 84 -4.88 -1.05 -0.56
C THR A 84 -3.41 -1.30 -0.84
N VAL A 85 -2.60 -1.41 0.19
CA VAL A 85 -1.18 -1.72 0.10
C VAL A 85 -0.89 -3.07 0.72
N LYS A 86 0.17 -3.73 0.26
CA LYS A 86 0.75 -4.93 0.86
C LYS A 86 2.25 -4.97 0.66
N LEU A 87 2.95 -5.68 1.55
CA LEU A 87 4.35 -6.03 1.36
C LEU A 87 4.43 -7.47 0.83
N VAL A 88 5.37 -7.69 -0.08
CA VAL A 88 5.69 -9.04 -0.58
C VAL A 88 7.20 -9.29 -0.46
N PRO A 89 7.65 -10.54 -0.24
CA PRO A 89 9.06 -10.89 -0.19
C PRO A 89 9.82 -10.44 -1.45
N PRO A 90 11.15 -10.29 -1.39
CA PRO A 90 11.96 -9.97 -2.56
C PRO A 90 11.74 -10.98 -3.68
N ALA A 91 11.78 -10.52 -4.94
CA ALA A 91 11.50 -11.30 -6.15
C ALA A 91 10.06 -11.86 -6.28
N THR A 92 9.20 -11.71 -5.28
CA THR A 92 7.80 -12.08 -5.38
C THR A 92 7.05 -11.04 -6.22
N PRO A 93 6.28 -11.43 -7.24
CA PRO A 93 5.44 -10.50 -7.98
C PRO A 93 4.32 -9.97 -7.09
N CYS A 94 3.85 -8.76 -7.37
CA CYS A 94 2.73 -8.18 -6.62
C CYS A 94 1.43 -9.00 -6.70
N GLY A 95 1.21 -9.72 -7.80
CA GLY A 95 0.08 -10.65 -7.95
C GLY A 95 -1.29 -10.03 -7.69
N ASN A 96 -2.25 -10.89 -7.43
CA ASN A 96 -3.64 -10.52 -7.14
C ASN A 96 -3.96 -10.71 -5.65
N GLY A 97 -4.93 -9.96 -5.17
CA GLY A 97 -5.45 -10.12 -3.80
C GLY A 97 -4.35 -10.04 -2.74
N THR A 98 -4.45 -10.89 -1.73
CA THR A 98 -3.48 -11.00 -0.63
C THR A 98 -2.38 -12.03 -0.88
N ASP A 99 -2.37 -12.69 -2.05
CA ASP A 99 -1.40 -13.74 -2.35
C ASP A 99 0.04 -13.22 -2.25
N GLY A 100 0.89 -14.01 -1.63
CA GLY A 100 2.30 -13.69 -1.40
C GLY A 100 2.56 -12.52 -0.45
N ALA A 101 1.53 -11.97 0.21
CA ALA A 101 1.72 -10.91 1.19
C ALA A 101 2.38 -11.45 2.46
N ILE A 102 3.28 -10.64 3.02
CA ILE A 102 3.85 -10.88 4.34
C ILE A 102 2.74 -10.76 5.39
N PRO A 103 2.64 -11.68 6.38
CA PRO A 103 1.61 -11.62 7.40
C PRO A 103 1.55 -10.26 8.11
N GLY A 104 0.35 -9.71 8.29
CA GLY A 104 0.14 -8.39 8.92
C GLY A 104 0.45 -7.16 8.04
N SER A 105 0.90 -7.37 6.81
CA SER A 105 1.36 -6.28 5.92
C SER A 105 0.30 -5.75 4.95
N VAL A 106 -0.93 -6.21 5.03
CA VAL A 106 -2.01 -5.81 4.11
C VAL A 106 -2.93 -4.81 4.79
N GLY A 107 -3.25 -3.72 4.12
CA GLY A 107 -4.22 -2.78 4.63
C GLY A 107 -4.61 -1.69 3.64
N LYS A 108 -5.70 -1.01 3.94
CA LYS A 108 -6.25 0.09 3.15
C LYS A 108 -5.75 1.42 3.67
N LEU A 109 -5.33 2.31 2.77
CA LEU A 109 -4.91 3.66 3.16
C LEU A 109 -6.09 4.45 3.76
N MET A 110 -5.80 5.27 4.75
CA MET A 110 -6.67 6.34 5.23
C MET A 110 -6.33 7.61 4.45
N TYR A 111 -7.34 8.36 4.05
CA TYR A 111 -7.16 9.64 3.38
C TYR A 111 -6.63 10.69 4.37
N LEU A 112 -5.57 11.37 3.99
CA LEU A 112 -5.08 12.55 4.70
C LEU A 112 -5.37 13.82 3.87
N ASN A 113 -4.97 13.81 2.61
CA ASN A 113 -5.21 14.89 1.64
C ASN A 113 -5.06 14.34 0.20
N PRO A 114 -5.29 15.14 -0.86
CA PRO A 114 -5.23 14.65 -2.24
C PRO A 114 -3.90 14.03 -2.68
N THR A 115 -2.81 14.30 -1.97
CA THR A 115 -1.47 13.81 -2.30
C THR A 115 -0.89 12.86 -1.26
N SER A 116 -1.61 12.57 -0.18
CA SER A 116 -1.10 11.65 0.85
C SER A 116 -2.18 10.81 1.52
N GLY A 117 -1.81 9.58 1.82
CA GLY A 117 -2.60 8.64 2.63
C GLY A 117 -1.73 7.96 3.67
N ALA A 118 -2.32 7.49 4.75
CA ALA A 118 -1.61 6.82 5.84
C ALA A 118 -2.22 5.46 6.16
N ILE A 119 -1.41 4.61 6.78
CA ILE A 119 -1.85 3.30 7.31
C ILE A 119 -1.00 2.95 8.51
N VAL A 120 -1.58 2.20 9.44
CA VAL A 120 -0.85 1.52 10.50
C VAL A 120 -0.90 0.03 10.23
N LEU A 121 0.26 -0.60 10.18
CA LEU A 121 0.42 -2.05 9.98
C LEU A 121 1.10 -2.68 11.20
N THR A 122 0.80 -3.92 11.48
CA THR A 122 1.55 -4.76 12.43
C THR A 122 2.06 -5.97 11.64
N ILE A 123 3.34 -5.96 11.29
CA ILE A 123 3.95 -6.95 10.40
C ILE A 123 4.58 -8.05 11.26
N ASN A 124 4.14 -9.29 11.04
CA ASN A 124 4.44 -10.41 11.96
C ASN A 124 5.56 -11.32 11.44
N ALA A 125 6.34 -10.88 10.46
CA ALA A 125 7.48 -11.64 9.95
C ALA A 125 8.60 -10.72 9.51
N ALA A 126 9.83 -11.04 9.92
CA ALA A 126 11.03 -10.36 9.45
C ALA A 126 11.26 -10.62 7.96
N VAL A 127 11.69 -9.60 7.25
CA VAL A 127 12.01 -9.67 5.82
C VAL A 127 12.96 -8.55 5.43
N ASN A 128 13.96 -8.89 4.62
CA ASN A 128 14.83 -7.91 3.99
C ASN A 128 14.36 -7.62 2.57
N ASP A 129 14.44 -6.36 2.17
CA ASP A 129 14.18 -5.92 0.78
C ASP A 129 12.78 -6.26 0.24
N ALA A 130 11.76 -6.33 1.09
CA ALA A 130 10.39 -6.50 0.66
C ALA A 130 9.98 -5.44 -0.36
N SER A 131 9.15 -5.81 -1.30
CA SER A 131 8.56 -4.86 -2.25
C SER A 131 7.20 -4.38 -1.72
N ILE A 132 6.96 -3.09 -1.85
CA ILE A 132 5.66 -2.50 -1.56
C ILE A 132 4.79 -2.59 -2.80
N CYS A 133 3.60 -3.11 -2.66
CA CYS A 133 2.62 -3.23 -3.73
C CYS A 133 1.34 -2.48 -3.36
N PHE A 134 0.70 -1.87 -4.33
CA PHE A 134 -0.59 -1.19 -4.14
C PHE A 134 -1.60 -1.61 -5.21
N HIS A 135 -2.85 -1.56 -4.83
CA HIS A 135 -4.00 -1.78 -5.71
C HIS A 135 -5.00 -0.66 -5.53
N THR A 136 -5.49 -0.15 -6.64
CA THR A 136 -6.59 0.82 -6.67
C THR A 136 -7.75 0.24 -7.47
N SER A 137 -8.95 0.26 -6.89
CA SER A 137 -10.16 -0.12 -7.58
C SER A 137 -10.92 1.13 -8.03
N LEU A 138 -11.33 1.16 -9.28
CA LEU A 138 -12.26 2.18 -9.79
C LEU A 138 -13.71 1.91 -9.33
N VAL A 139 -13.98 0.73 -8.80
CA VAL A 139 -15.31 0.33 -8.34
C VAL A 139 -15.37 0.44 -6.82
N PRO A 140 -16.25 1.28 -6.25
CA PRO A 140 -16.49 1.33 -4.81
C PRO A 140 -16.85 -0.08 -4.30
N ASN A 141 -16.23 -0.49 -3.20
CA ASN A 141 -16.44 -1.82 -2.57
C ASN A 141 -16.04 -3.05 -3.41
N ALA A 142 -15.28 -2.88 -4.48
CA ALA A 142 -14.69 -4.03 -5.16
C ALA A 142 -13.79 -4.80 -4.18
N SER A 143 -13.95 -6.12 -4.20
CA SER A 143 -13.10 -7.04 -3.45
C SER A 143 -11.61 -6.75 -3.71
N ILE A 144 -10.75 -7.07 -2.74
CA ILE A 144 -9.27 -6.93 -2.79
C ILE A 144 -8.65 -7.82 -3.93
N THR A 145 -9.44 -8.23 -4.90
CA THR A 145 -9.06 -9.20 -5.95
C THR A 145 -8.36 -8.59 -7.17
N GLY A 146 -8.08 -7.29 -7.17
CA GLY A 146 -7.42 -6.64 -8.30
C GLY A 146 -5.91 -6.90 -8.39
N VAL A 147 -5.34 -6.53 -9.54
CA VAL A 147 -3.90 -6.64 -9.80
C VAL A 147 -3.14 -5.56 -9.04
N TYR A 148 -2.23 -5.96 -8.18
CA TYR A 148 -1.35 -5.06 -7.46
C TYR A 148 -0.18 -4.62 -8.33
N LYS A 149 0.21 -3.35 -8.22
CA LYS A 149 1.38 -2.76 -8.86
C LYS A 149 2.44 -2.44 -7.82
N ARG A 150 3.71 -2.53 -8.19
CA ARG A 150 4.82 -2.18 -7.31
C ARG A 150 4.95 -0.66 -7.16
N VAL A 151 5.25 -0.20 -5.95
CA VAL A 151 5.58 1.19 -5.66
C VAL A 151 7.05 1.43 -6.03
N GLY A 152 7.30 1.94 -7.22
CA GLY A 152 8.65 2.26 -7.69
C GLY A 152 9.69 1.17 -7.43
N THR A 153 10.90 1.57 -7.04
CA THR A 153 12.02 0.69 -6.64
C THR A 153 12.19 0.62 -5.12
N VAL A 154 11.25 1.17 -4.36
CA VAL A 154 11.34 1.22 -2.88
C VAL A 154 11.41 -0.19 -2.31
N LYS A 155 12.36 -0.38 -1.39
CA LYS A 155 12.54 -1.60 -0.62
C LYS A 155 12.16 -1.33 0.83
N PHE A 156 11.55 -2.32 1.49
CA PHE A 156 11.10 -2.23 2.86
C PHE A 156 11.72 -3.37 3.67
N THR A 157 12.31 -3.06 4.82
CA THR A 157 12.93 -4.05 5.69
C THR A 157 12.17 -4.14 7.00
N VAL A 158 11.86 -5.35 7.42
CA VAL A 158 11.27 -5.64 8.73
C VAL A 158 12.26 -6.51 9.48
N THR A 159 12.69 -6.05 10.65
CA THR A 159 13.65 -6.77 11.51
C THR A 159 12.96 -7.21 12.79
N ASP A 160 13.45 -8.29 13.37
CA ASP A 160 13.03 -8.64 14.72
C ASP A 160 13.58 -7.60 15.72
N PRO A 161 12.86 -7.36 16.83
CA PRO A 161 13.38 -6.51 17.88
C PRO A 161 14.70 -7.06 18.43
N PRO A 162 15.61 -6.19 18.92
CA PRO A 162 16.85 -6.64 19.51
C PRO A 162 16.55 -7.55 20.71
N PRO A 163 17.34 -8.63 20.93
CA PRO A 163 17.15 -9.50 22.06
C PRO A 163 17.33 -8.75 23.39
N VAL A 164 16.44 -9.02 24.32
CA VAL A 164 16.46 -8.44 25.67
C VAL A 164 16.67 -9.55 26.68
N ALA A 165 17.74 -9.44 27.47
CA ALA A 165 17.98 -10.35 28.58
C ALA A 165 16.97 -10.09 29.71
N ILE A 166 16.24 -11.12 30.12
CA ILE A 166 15.18 -11.03 31.13
C ILE A 166 15.69 -11.49 32.49
N SER A 167 16.40 -12.59 32.56
CA SER A 167 16.90 -13.18 33.82
C SER A 167 18.12 -14.04 33.66
N LEU A 168 18.81 -14.25 34.77
CA LEU A 168 19.91 -15.17 34.91
C LEU A 168 19.52 -16.30 35.87
N ASP A 169 19.98 -17.51 35.59
CA ASP A 169 19.79 -18.68 36.46
C ASP A 169 20.77 -18.71 37.69
N VAL A 170 21.90 -18.05 37.55
CA VAL A 170 22.94 -17.98 38.60
C VAL A 170 23.28 -16.54 38.90
N THR A 171 23.25 -16.17 40.17
CA THR A 171 23.54 -14.81 40.67
C THR A 171 24.79 -14.73 41.51
N THR A 172 25.43 -15.85 41.79
CA THR A 172 26.67 -15.94 42.61
C THR A 172 27.70 -16.84 41.94
N ALA A 173 28.99 -16.46 42.06
CA ALA A 173 30.08 -17.23 41.54
C ALA A 173 31.28 -17.13 42.48
N THR A 174 32.16 -18.14 42.44
CA THR A 174 33.41 -18.17 43.23
C THR A 174 34.56 -17.69 42.37
N THR A 175 35.40 -16.83 42.95
CA THR A 175 36.59 -16.32 42.26
C THR A 175 37.49 -17.46 41.78
N GLY A 176 37.91 -17.40 40.53
CA GLY A 176 38.79 -18.35 39.88
C GLY A 176 38.14 -19.66 39.44
N ILE A 177 36.82 -19.86 39.67
CA ILE A 177 36.08 -21.03 39.22
C ILE A 177 35.19 -20.64 38.04
N PRO A 178 35.29 -21.35 36.88
CA PRO A 178 34.38 -21.11 35.76
C PRO A 178 32.93 -21.36 36.17
N VAL A 179 32.04 -20.46 35.80
CA VAL A 179 30.60 -20.58 36.02
C VAL A 179 29.87 -20.52 34.66
N LYS A 180 28.92 -21.42 34.45
CA LYS A 180 28.03 -21.37 33.29
C LYS A 180 26.79 -20.56 33.69
N LEU A 181 26.53 -19.52 32.90
CA LEU A 181 25.32 -18.71 33.06
C LEU A 181 24.34 -19.07 31.94
N ASN A 182 23.10 -19.36 32.28
CA ASN A 182 22.00 -19.42 31.33
C ASN A 182 21.23 -18.12 31.46
N VAL A 183 21.03 -17.47 30.33
CA VAL A 183 20.34 -16.19 30.24
C VAL A 183 19.02 -16.42 29.51
N ALA A 184 17.91 -16.14 30.17
CA ALA A 184 16.60 -16.09 29.50
C ALA A 184 16.51 -14.76 28.74
N CYS A 185 16.17 -14.82 27.47
CA CYS A 185 16.03 -13.66 26.60
C CYS A 185 14.72 -13.74 25.81
N ASP A 186 14.15 -12.57 25.53
CA ASP A 186 13.18 -12.42 24.45
C ASP A 186 13.90 -12.13 23.14
N TYR A 187 13.34 -12.61 22.02
CA TYR A 187 13.84 -12.36 20.67
C TYR A 187 15.28 -12.80 20.40
N LEU A 188 15.78 -13.82 21.10
CA LEU A 188 17.10 -14.37 20.82
C LEU A 188 17.05 -15.21 19.54
N VAL A 189 17.71 -14.75 18.49
CA VAL A 189 17.83 -15.47 17.22
C VAL A 189 19.22 -16.13 17.11
N ASN A 190 19.29 -17.30 16.50
CA ASN A 190 20.53 -18.01 16.26
C ASN A 190 21.20 -17.50 14.99
N ASP A 191 21.82 -16.34 15.08
CA ASP A 191 22.60 -15.75 14.00
C ASP A 191 24.02 -15.39 14.45
N THR A 192 24.79 -14.78 13.55
CA THR A 192 26.18 -14.37 13.81
C THR A 192 26.30 -13.16 14.74
N SER A 193 25.19 -12.53 15.12
CA SER A 193 25.11 -11.30 15.92
C SER A 193 24.61 -11.53 17.34
N LEU A 194 24.93 -12.67 17.95
CA LEU A 194 24.56 -12.98 19.33
C LEU A 194 25.01 -11.87 20.28
N PRO A 195 24.15 -11.48 21.24
CA PRO A 195 24.50 -10.45 22.22
C PRO A 195 25.67 -10.89 23.15
N HIS A 196 26.46 -9.90 23.51
CA HIS A 196 27.56 -10.10 24.47
C HIS A 196 27.11 -9.70 25.86
N ILE A 197 27.58 -10.44 26.87
CA ILE A 197 27.34 -10.15 28.28
C ILE A 197 28.67 -9.75 28.92
N LYS A 198 28.65 -8.71 29.76
CA LYS A 198 29.76 -8.33 30.62
C LYS A 198 29.27 -8.07 32.04
N LEU A 199 30.09 -8.39 33.02
CA LEU A 199 29.89 -7.93 34.39
C LEU A 199 30.51 -6.54 34.55
N VAL A 200 29.78 -5.66 35.22
CA VAL A 200 30.25 -4.32 35.59
C VAL A 200 30.15 -4.19 37.11
N ALA A 201 31.15 -3.55 37.72
CA ALA A 201 31.17 -3.26 39.15
C ALA A 201 30.33 -1.99 39.43
#